data_727adf48cc878783813b37904b823b91
#
_entry.id   727adf48cc878783813b37904b823b91
#
_cell.length_a   1.000
_cell.length_b   1.000
_cell.length_c   1.000
_cell.angle_alpha   90.00
_cell.angle_beta   90.00
_cell.angle_gamma   90.00
#
_symmetry.space_group_name_H-M   'P 1'
#
loop_
_entity.id
_entity.type
_entity.pdbx_description
1 polymer ?
#
loop_
_entity_poly.entity_id
_entity_poly.type
_entity_poly.pdbx_seq_one_letter_code
_entity_poly.pdbx_strand_id
1 'polypeptide(L)'
;MNKTSTGLSENVAGLLCYVLGWITGIIFLIIEKENRFVRFHAIQSIVVFGVLTVANIIVSWIPVINIFLPWLISILGFILWIVLMYKAYKGEMYKLPWSGDFAEKRAG
;
A
#
# COMPACT_ATOMS: atom_id res chain seq x y z
N MET A 1 20.73 -3.15 -6.05
CA MET A 1 19.58 -2.28 -5.93
C MET A 1 19.99 -0.85 -5.62
N ASN A 2 19.13 0.10 -5.96
CA ASN A 2 19.40 1.50 -5.67
C ASN A 2 19.37 1.77 -4.16
N LYS A 3 20.13 2.78 -3.74
CA LYS A 3 20.15 3.16 -2.34
C LYS A 3 18.85 3.86 -1.94
N THR A 4 18.48 3.70 -0.68
CA THR A 4 17.35 4.41 -0.11
C THR A 4 17.87 5.37 0.97
N SER A 5 17.05 6.37 1.29
CA SER A 5 17.40 7.33 2.34
C SER A 5 17.46 6.69 3.73
N THR A 6 16.80 5.55 3.89
CA THR A 6 16.72 4.86 5.19
C THR A 6 17.91 3.92 5.46
N GLY A 7 18.72 3.64 4.44
CA GLY A 7 19.80 2.66 4.54
C GLY A 7 19.35 1.23 4.31
N LEU A 8 18.06 0.98 4.17
CA LEU A 8 17.52 -0.34 3.85
C LEU A 8 17.66 -0.61 2.36
N SER A 9 17.69 -1.89 1.98
CA SER A 9 17.64 -2.23 0.57
C SER A 9 16.28 -1.83 -0.01
N GLU A 10 16.26 -1.54 -1.29
CA GLU A 10 15.05 -1.05 -1.98
C GLU A 10 13.88 -2.01 -1.84
N ASN A 11 14.13 -3.31 -2.01
CA ASN A 11 13.06 -4.30 -1.92
C ASN A 11 12.52 -4.46 -0.50
N VAL A 12 13.38 -4.35 0.51
CA VAL A 12 12.95 -4.43 1.90
C VAL A 12 12.13 -3.20 2.28
N ALA A 13 12.60 -2.02 1.89
CA ALA A 13 11.86 -0.79 2.16
C ALA A 13 10.49 -0.80 1.46
N GLY A 14 10.43 -1.28 0.22
CA GLY A 14 9.17 -1.42 -0.51
C GLY A 14 8.20 -2.36 0.18
N LEU A 15 8.69 -3.50 0.65
CA LEU A 15 7.86 -4.45 1.41
C LEU A 15 7.34 -3.82 2.69
N LEU A 16 8.19 -3.09 3.41
CA LEU A 16 7.79 -2.46 4.68
C LEU A 16 6.73 -1.38 4.48
N CYS A 17 6.62 -0.79 3.28
CA CYS A 17 5.58 0.17 2.99
C CYS A 17 4.18 -0.43 3.16
N TYR A 18 4.04 -1.75 3.06
CA TYR A 18 2.75 -2.42 3.15
C TYR A 18 2.49 -3.12 4.47
N VAL A 19 3.52 -3.28 5.33
CA VAL A 19 3.41 -4.13 6.53
C VAL A 19 2.27 -3.72 7.45
N LEU A 20 2.14 -2.44 7.76
CA LEU A 20 1.02 -1.92 8.56
C LEU A 20 0.03 -1.14 7.68
N GLY A 21 -0.08 -1.52 6.41
CA GLY A 21 -0.98 -0.88 5.48
C GLY A 21 -0.59 0.58 5.25
N TRP A 22 -1.59 1.47 5.26
CA TRP A 22 -1.36 2.88 4.96
C TRP A 22 -0.47 3.59 6.00
N ILE A 23 -0.39 3.05 7.23
CA ILE A 23 0.41 3.67 8.30
C ILE A 23 1.89 3.66 7.95
N THR A 24 2.45 2.48 7.61
CA THR A 24 3.87 2.41 7.20
C THR A 24 4.09 3.09 5.87
N GLY A 25 3.06 3.11 5.00
CA GLY A 25 3.14 3.87 3.76
C GLY A 25 3.39 5.34 4.00
N ILE A 26 2.67 5.94 4.93
CA ILE A 26 2.86 7.34 5.29
C ILE A 26 4.27 7.57 5.85
N ILE A 27 4.70 6.69 6.76
CA ILE A 27 6.02 6.81 7.38
C ILE A 27 7.12 6.79 6.30
N PHE A 28 7.08 5.82 5.39
CA PHE A 28 8.10 5.73 4.35
C PHE A 28 8.02 6.85 3.33
N LEU A 29 6.83 7.37 3.05
CA LEU A 29 6.70 8.52 2.17
C LEU A 29 7.37 9.76 2.76
N ILE A 30 7.30 9.91 4.08
CA ILE A 30 7.93 11.04 4.76
C ILE A 30 9.46 10.90 4.83
N ILE A 31 9.94 9.71 5.19
CA ILE A 31 11.38 9.53 5.42
C ILE A 31 12.16 9.22 4.15
N GLU A 32 11.52 8.66 3.13
CA GLU A 32 12.17 8.37 1.86
C GLU A 32 11.85 9.47 0.86
N LYS A 33 12.86 10.25 0.49
CA LYS A 33 12.64 11.42 -0.38
C LYS A 33 13.14 11.25 -1.79
N GLU A 34 14.02 10.28 -2.04
CA GLU A 34 14.70 10.17 -3.33
C GLU A 34 14.41 8.91 -4.09
N ASN A 35 14.23 7.78 -3.41
CA ASN A 35 14.05 6.50 -4.10
C ASN A 35 12.63 6.37 -4.64
N ARG A 36 12.50 6.41 -5.97
CA ARG A 36 11.20 6.38 -6.64
C ARG A 36 10.45 5.07 -6.39
N PHE A 37 11.17 3.93 -6.33
CA PHE A 37 10.56 2.63 -6.08
C PHE A 37 9.87 2.59 -4.71
N VAL A 38 10.56 3.04 -3.66
CA VAL A 38 9.99 3.06 -2.31
C VAL A 38 8.84 4.03 -2.23
N ARG A 39 8.98 5.21 -2.82
CA ARG A 39 7.92 6.21 -2.82
C ARG A 39 6.68 5.72 -3.57
N PHE A 40 6.88 5.00 -4.67
CA PHE A 40 5.77 4.39 -5.41
C PHE A 40 4.97 3.44 -4.51
N HIS A 41 5.66 2.51 -3.85
CA HIS A 41 4.99 1.54 -2.99
C HIS A 41 4.36 2.20 -1.77
N ALA A 42 5.00 3.24 -1.22
CA ALA A 42 4.43 3.98 -0.09
C ALA A 42 3.11 4.64 -0.49
N ILE A 43 3.08 5.31 -1.64
CA ILE A 43 1.86 5.99 -2.10
C ILE A 43 0.78 4.97 -2.45
N GLN A 44 1.14 3.87 -3.13
CA GLN A 44 0.17 2.83 -3.47
C GLN A 44 -0.43 2.21 -2.20
N SER A 45 0.40 1.98 -1.17
CA SER A 45 -0.07 1.46 0.10
C SER A 45 -1.09 2.41 0.74
N ILE A 46 -0.78 3.71 0.78
CA ILE A 46 -1.68 4.71 1.34
C ILE A 46 -3.01 4.71 0.60
N VAL A 47 -2.97 4.74 -0.73
CA VAL A 47 -4.19 4.81 -1.53
C VAL A 47 -5.02 3.54 -1.38
N VAL A 48 -4.40 2.37 -1.58
CA VAL A 48 -5.13 1.10 -1.56
C VAL A 48 -5.70 0.81 -0.18
N PHE A 49 -4.86 0.81 0.84
CA PHE A 49 -5.30 0.44 2.18
C PHE A 49 -6.04 1.56 2.89
N GLY A 50 -5.77 2.82 2.52
CA GLY A 50 -6.56 3.94 2.99
C GLY A 50 -7.99 3.85 2.48
N VAL A 51 -8.17 3.60 1.18
CA VAL A 51 -9.50 3.45 0.58
C VAL A 51 -10.22 2.25 1.19
N LEU A 52 -9.54 1.11 1.35
CA LEU A 52 -10.15 -0.07 1.96
C LEU A 52 -10.58 0.19 3.40
N THR A 53 -9.76 0.92 4.16
CA THR A 53 -10.10 1.27 5.54
C THR A 53 -11.34 2.15 5.60
N VAL A 54 -11.39 3.19 4.77
CA VAL A 54 -12.54 4.10 4.71
C VAL A 54 -13.79 3.35 4.26
N ALA A 55 -13.67 2.50 3.24
CA ALA A 55 -14.80 1.70 2.77
C ALA A 55 -15.32 0.78 3.86
N ASN A 56 -14.42 0.16 4.61
CA ASN A 56 -14.78 -0.73 5.70
C ASN A 56 -15.56 0.02 6.80
N ILE A 57 -15.10 1.21 7.14
CA ILE A 57 -15.78 2.06 8.13
C ILE A 57 -17.18 2.43 7.65
N ILE A 58 -17.30 2.85 6.39
CA ILE A 58 -18.58 3.28 5.83
C ILE A 58 -19.57 2.13 5.82
N VAL A 59 -19.18 0.96 5.29
CA VAL A 59 -20.11 -0.17 5.19
C VAL A 59 -20.50 -0.74 6.56
N SER A 60 -19.65 -0.55 7.57
CA SER A 60 -19.97 -1.04 8.93
C SER A 60 -21.11 -0.27 9.55
N TRP A 61 -21.46 0.91 9.03
CA TRP A 61 -22.58 1.73 9.50
C TRP A 61 -23.88 1.42 8.76
N ILE A 62 -23.86 0.56 7.74
CA ILE A 62 -25.04 0.23 6.94
C ILE A 62 -25.64 -1.07 7.48
N PRO A 63 -26.92 -1.05 7.95
CA PRO A 63 -27.55 -2.27 8.45
C PRO A 63 -27.62 -3.36 7.38
N VAL A 64 -27.55 -4.61 7.79
CA VAL A 64 -27.57 -5.82 6.96
C VAL A 64 -26.25 -6.01 6.20
N ILE A 65 -25.80 -5.00 5.44
CA ILE A 65 -24.55 -5.07 4.68
C ILE A 65 -23.36 -5.21 5.65
N ASN A 66 -23.45 -4.60 6.83
CA ASN A 66 -22.38 -4.63 7.82
C ASN A 66 -22.12 -6.01 8.42
N ILE A 67 -22.96 -7.00 8.10
CA ILE A 67 -22.78 -8.36 8.61
C ILE A 67 -21.72 -9.11 7.78
N PHE A 68 -21.71 -8.91 6.46
CA PHE A 68 -20.83 -9.69 5.57
C PHE A 68 -19.87 -8.85 4.73
N LEU A 69 -20.23 -7.64 4.34
CA LEU A 69 -19.40 -6.85 3.43
C LEU A 69 -18.04 -6.44 4.02
N PRO A 70 -17.94 -6.00 5.30
CA PRO A 70 -16.64 -5.73 5.90
C PRO A 70 -15.72 -6.94 5.88
N TRP A 71 -16.27 -8.12 6.03
CA TRP A 71 -15.52 -9.36 6.00
C TRP A 71 -14.93 -9.60 4.61
N LEU A 72 -15.73 -9.40 3.57
CA LEU A 72 -15.27 -9.54 2.18
C LEU A 72 -14.19 -8.50 1.85
N ILE A 73 -14.37 -7.26 2.30
CA ILE A 73 -13.38 -6.21 2.10
C ILE A 73 -12.06 -6.57 2.80
N SER A 74 -12.15 -7.14 4.00
CA SER A 74 -10.97 -7.55 4.76
C SER A 74 -10.22 -8.69 4.07
N ILE A 75 -10.95 -9.65 3.49
CA ILE A 75 -10.34 -10.74 2.73
C ILE A 75 -9.61 -10.19 1.51
N LEU A 76 -10.26 -9.29 0.77
CA LEU A 76 -9.64 -8.67 -0.40
C LEU A 76 -8.39 -7.89 0.01
N GLY A 77 -8.48 -7.13 1.10
CA GLY A 77 -7.34 -6.39 1.61
C GLY A 77 -6.19 -7.29 2.01
N PHE A 78 -6.49 -8.43 2.63
CA PHE A 78 -5.47 -9.39 3.04
C PHE A 78 -4.75 -9.99 1.83
N ILE A 79 -5.50 -10.35 0.79
CA ILE A 79 -4.92 -10.88 -0.44
C ILE A 79 -4.04 -9.84 -1.11
N LEU A 80 -4.53 -8.60 -1.24
CA LEU A 80 -3.74 -7.51 -1.81
C LEU A 80 -2.50 -7.22 -0.98
N TRP A 81 -2.62 -7.28 0.32
CA TRP A 81 -1.49 -7.05 1.23
C TRP A 81 -0.36 -8.04 0.95
N ILE A 82 -0.69 -9.32 0.88
CA ILE A 82 0.30 -10.36 0.60
C ILE A 82 0.90 -10.19 -0.80
N VAL A 83 0.06 -9.96 -1.81
CA VAL A 83 0.51 -9.81 -3.19
C VAL A 83 1.44 -8.60 -3.33
N LEU A 84 1.04 -7.47 -2.76
CA LEU A 84 1.84 -6.24 -2.88
C LEU A 84 3.15 -6.33 -2.13
N MET A 85 3.15 -6.96 -0.94
CA MET A 85 4.40 -7.18 -0.20
C MET A 85 5.34 -8.09 -0.98
N TYR A 86 4.80 -9.15 -1.56
CA TYR A 86 5.60 -10.08 -2.36
C TYR A 86 6.21 -9.38 -3.58
N LYS A 87 5.40 -8.63 -4.33
CA LYS A 87 5.87 -7.92 -5.52
C LYS A 87 6.91 -6.86 -5.18
N ALA A 88 6.71 -6.13 -4.08
CA ALA A 88 7.68 -5.15 -3.63
C ALA A 88 9.01 -5.80 -3.25
N TYR A 89 8.94 -6.93 -2.56
CA TYR A 89 10.14 -7.66 -2.17
C TYR A 89 10.91 -8.20 -3.38
N LYS A 90 10.18 -8.54 -4.45
CA LYS A 90 10.81 -8.99 -5.70
C LYS A 90 11.39 -7.84 -6.52
N GLY A 91 11.23 -6.61 -6.07
CA GLY A 91 11.75 -5.44 -6.77
C GLY A 91 10.87 -4.94 -7.88
N GLU A 92 9.60 -5.35 -7.92
CA GLU A 92 8.67 -4.96 -8.98
C GLU A 92 7.80 -3.79 -8.57
N MET A 93 7.59 -2.85 -9.50
CA MET A 93 6.63 -1.76 -9.33
C MET A 93 5.27 -2.23 -9.85
N TYR A 94 4.67 -3.20 -9.15
CA TYR A 94 3.39 -3.78 -9.56
C TYR A 94 2.28 -2.78 -9.37
N LYS A 95 1.67 -2.34 -10.45
CA LYS A 95 0.65 -1.31 -10.44
C LYS A 95 -0.74 -1.93 -10.41
N LEU A 96 -1.52 -1.58 -9.38
CA LEU A 96 -2.93 -1.92 -9.36
C LEU A 96 -3.69 -0.94 -10.26
N PRO A 97 -4.90 -1.30 -10.72
CA PRO A 97 -5.71 -0.39 -11.54
C PRO A 97 -5.88 0.96 -10.84
N TRP A 98 -5.76 2.03 -11.58
CA TRP A 98 -5.82 3.46 -11.19
C TRP A 98 -4.92 3.86 -10.02
N SER A 99 -4.87 3.08 -8.94
CA SER A 99 -4.02 3.43 -7.80
C SER A 99 -2.54 3.34 -8.14
N GLY A 100 -2.15 2.38 -8.98
CA GLY A 100 -0.78 2.26 -9.44
C GLY A 100 -0.36 3.44 -10.31
N ASP A 101 -1.23 3.87 -11.20
CA ASP A 101 -0.93 5.03 -12.03
C ASP A 101 -0.84 6.30 -11.21
N PHE A 102 -1.72 6.46 -10.24
CA PHE A 102 -1.66 7.60 -9.32
C PHE A 102 -0.34 7.60 -8.55
N ALA A 103 0.06 6.44 -8.01
CA ALA A 103 1.29 6.32 -7.25
C ALA A 103 2.51 6.61 -8.12
N GLU A 104 2.50 6.13 -9.36
CA GLU A 104 3.61 6.36 -10.29
C GLU A 104 3.81 7.84 -10.57
N LYS A 105 2.71 8.57 -10.79
CA LYS A 105 2.76 10.00 -11.06
C LYS A 105 3.25 10.79 -9.87
N ARG A 106 2.85 10.40 -8.66
CA ARG A 106 3.19 11.14 -7.45
C ARG A 106 4.54 10.75 -6.86
N ALA A 107 5.08 9.61 -7.23
CA ALA A 107 6.34 9.14 -6.69
C ALA A 107 7.54 9.96 -7.18
N GLY A 108 7.37 10.62 -8.25
CA GLY A 108 8.44 11.41 -8.78
C GLY A 108 8.49 11.45 -10.26
#